data_bb8d4def51aed577e8e7e67e62e08824
#
_entry.id   bb8d4def51aed577e8e7e67e62e08824
#
_cell.length_a   1.000
_cell.length_b   1.000
_cell.length_c   1.000
_cell.angle_alpha   90.00
_cell.angle_beta   90.00
_cell.angle_gamma   90.00
#
_symmetry.space_group_name_H-M   'P 1'
#
loop_
_entity.id
_entity.type
_entity.pdbx_description
1 polymer ?
#
loop_
_entity_poly.entity_id
_entity_poly.type
_entity_poly.pdbx_seq_one_letter_code
_entity_poly.pdbx_strand_id
1 'polypeptide(L)'
;MEIERVWGVQGIGITARLRWRLFIPIQVRGVTVTWTTRAIGETGTRYMSARPDEEVTPIKSILYGVDLVPGDSVVVHEGPTDCWATGPGAVGVFGLNVSPTQVAEIGSYGRRTICFDDGKDAQKRAERLAERVSVLPGETNVIRLESGSDPAEADPEEIAELRKLCL
;
A
#
# COMPACT_ATOMS: atom_id res chain seq x y z
N MET A 1 14.36 3.84 -6.67
CA MET A 1 13.78 4.97 -5.90
C MET A 1 14.31 4.86 -4.48
N GLU A 2 14.70 5.98 -3.88
CA GLU A 2 15.26 5.96 -2.52
C GLU A 2 14.10 5.95 -1.52
N ILE A 3 13.77 4.76 -1.00
CA ILE A 3 12.60 4.55 -0.13
C ILE A 3 12.67 5.34 1.19
N GLU A 4 13.89 5.59 1.69
CA GLU A 4 14.10 6.42 2.88
C GLU A 4 13.61 7.85 2.65
N ARG A 5 14.02 8.48 1.54
CA ARG A 5 13.69 9.86 1.23
C ARG A 5 12.21 10.10 0.91
N VAL A 6 11.59 9.18 0.17
CA VAL A 6 10.22 9.34 -0.33
C VAL A 6 9.19 8.86 0.69
N TRP A 7 9.47 7.73 1.33
CA TRP A 7 8.52 7.03 2.19
C TRP A 7 8.85 7.08 3.68
N GLY A 8 9.98 7.73 4.05
CA GLY A 8 10.43 7.82 5.44
C GLY A 8 10.87 6.50 6.07
N VAL A 9 11.12 5.46 5.25
CA VAL A 9 11.50 4.12 5.72
C VAL A 9 12.89 4.15 6.34
N GLN A 10 13.06 3.50 7.50
CA GLN A 10 14.32 3.46 8.24
C GLN A 10 14.72 2.03 8.58
N GLY A 11 16.02 1.76 8.62
CA GLY A 11 16.53 0.48 9.10
C GLY A 11 16.56 0.42 10.63
N ILE A 12 16.04 -0.67 11.21
CA ILE A 12 16.19 -0.97 12.61
C ILE A 12 17.29 -2.03 12.76
N GLY A 13 18.34 -1.69 13.51
CA GLY A 13 19.46 -2.60 13.76
C GLY A 13 19.15 -3.64 14.84
N ILE A 14 19.76 -3.49 16.02
CA ILE A 14 19.79 -4.51 17.09
C ILE A 14 18.74 -4.32 18.18
N THR A 15 17.76 -3.45 18.00
CA THR A 15 16.74 -3.16 19.03
C THR A 15 15.82 -4.35 19.25
N ALA A 16 15.92 -4.99 20.40
CA ALA A 16 15.14 -6.14 20.94
C ALA A 16 14.01 -6.70 20.03
N ARG A 17 12.77 -6.25 20.21
CA ARG A 17 11.56 -6.77 19.50
C ARG A 17 11.62 -6.54 17.97
N LEU A 18 12.21 -5.41 17.53
CA LEU A 18 12.16 -4.95 16.13
C LEU A 18 13.51 -5.08 15.40
N ARG A 19 14.44 -5.86 15.95
CA ARG A 19 15.75 -6.04 15.34
C ARG A 19 15.70 -6.58 13.91
N TRP A 20 16.58 -6.10 13.05
CA TRP A 20 16.72 -6.52 11.65
C TRP A 20 15.42 -6.34 10.85
N ARG A 21 14.80 -5.18 11.01
CA ARG A 21 13.58 -4.82 10.29
C ARG A 21 13.69 -3.44 9.65
N LEU A 22 12.93 -3.23 8.61
CA LEU A 22 12.65 -1.90 8.09
C LEU A 22 11.46 -1.33 8.90
N PHE A 23 11.65 -0.15 9.45
CA PHE A 23 10.57 0.64 10.06
C PHE A 23 9.85 1.42 8.95
N ILE A 24 8.56 1.29 8.89
CA ILE A 24 7.68 1.87 7.86
C ILE A 24 6.69 2.78 8.58
N PRO A 25 6.96 4.10 8.64
CA PRO A 25 6.01 5.04 9.22
C PRO A 25 4.77 5.15 8.33
N ILE A 26 3.62 5.32 8.95
CA ILE A 26 2.37 5.55 8.24
C ILE A 26 1.93 6.97 8.61
N GLN A 27 1.95 7.83 7.60
CA GLN A 27 1.73 9.26 7.75
C GLN A 27 0.37 9.66 7.20
N VAL A 28 -0.26 10.61 7.88
CA VAL A 28 -1.46 11.31 7.44
C VAL A 28 -1.25 12.79 7.72
N ARG A 29 -1.29 13.63 6.69
CA ARG A 29 -1.02 15.07 6.75
C ARG A 29 0.34 15.39 7.38
N GLY A 30 1.37 14.63 6.99
CA GLY A 30 2.74 14.79 7.47
C GLY A 30 3.00 14.33 8.90
N VAL A 31 2.00 13.74 9.58
CA VAL A 31 2.14 13.22 10.94
C VAL A 31 2.15 11.69 10.93
N THR A 32 3.14 11.07 11.57
CA THR A 32 3.15 9.62 11.76
C THR A 32 2.08 9.24 12.76
N VAL A 33 1.05 8.53 12.31
CA VAL A 33 -0.13 8.15 13.13
C VAL A 33 -0.08 6.68 13.59
N THR A 34 0.66 5.86 12.88
CA THR A 34 0.98 4.47 13.26
C THR A 34 2.20 4.00 12.46
N TRP A 35 2.59 2.75 12.63
CA TRP A 35 3.73 2.17 11.93
C TRP A 35 3.56 0.67 11.71
N THR A 36 4.27 0.17 10.73
CA THR A 36 4.52 -1.27 10.58
C THR A 36 6.01 -1.50 10.35
N THR A 37 6.44 -2.74 10.40
CA THR A 37 7.82 -3.12 10.09
C THR A 37 7.84 -4.33 9.19
N ARG A 38 8.84 -4.40 8.29
CA ARG A 38 9.12 -5.56 7.45
C ARG A 38 10.44 -6.18 7.86
N ALA A 39 10.48 -7.49 8.03
CA ALA A 39 11.72 -8.23 8.32
C ALA A 39 12.73 -8.10 7.17
N ILE A 40 14.01 -7.94 7.50
CA ILE A 40 15.13 -8.05 6.58
C ILE A 40 15.64 -9.49 6.65
N GLY A 41 15.52 -10.23 5.55
CA GLY A 41 15.86 -11.66 5.50
C GLY A 41 14.78 -12.58 6.07
N GLU A 42 15.13 -13.85 6.22
CA GLU A 42 14.23 -14.90 6.72
C GLU A 42 14.10 -14.84 8.25
N THR A 43 13.15 -14.09 8.75
CA THR A 43 12.76 -14.05 10.15
C THR A 43 11.29 -14.43 10.29
N GLY A 44 10.89 -15.11 11.37
CA GLY A 44 9.60 -15.77 11.52
C GLY A 44 8.34 -14.99 11.12
N THR A 45 8.25 -13.68 11.43
CA THR A 45 7.08 -12.85 11.08
C THR A 45 7.49 -11.77 10.08
N ARG A 46 6.94 -11.85 8.85
CA ARG A 46 7.25 -10.92 7.75
C ARG A 46 6.94 -9.47 8.12
N TYR A 47 5.75 -9.20 8.64
CA TYR A 47 5.32 -7.87 9.10
C TYR A 47 4.97 -7.87 10.58
N MET A 48 5.34 -6.79 11.28
CA MET A 48 4.91 -6.50 12.66
C MET A 48 4.47 -5.05 12.72
N SER A 49 3.23 -4.81 13.11
CA SER A 49 2.67 -3.47 13.24
C SER A 49 2.68 -2.98 14.69
N ALA A 50 2.40 -1.71 14.87
CA ALA A 50 2.13 -1.09 16.15
C ALA A 50 1.04 -1.88 16.91
N ARG A 51 1.12 -1.88 18.22
CA ARG A 51 0.04 -2.40 19.06
C ARG A 51 -1.07 -1.36 19.17
N PRO A 52 -2.29 -1.76 19.52
CA PRO A 52 -3.40 -0.80 19.69
C PRO A 52 -3.10 0.37 20.63
N ASP A 53 -2.27 0.17 21.65
CA ASP A 53 -1.83 1.19 22.61
C ASP A 53 -0.67 2.07 22.07
N GLU A 54 -0.06 1.67 20.96
CA GLU A 54 1.01 2.41 20.26
C GLU A 54 0.47 3.21 19.04
N GLU A 55 -0.80 3.03 18.66
CA GLU A 55 -1.42 3.68 17.51
C GLU A 55 -2.16 4.96 17.90
N VAL A 56 -1.94 6.06 17.16
CA VAL A 56 -2.82 7.24 17.21
C VAL A 56 -4.08 6.99 16.40
N THR A 57 -3.91 6.29 15.28
CA THR A 57 -5.01 5.87 14.41
C THR A 57 -4.82 4.40 14.05
N PRO A 58 -5.85 3.56 14.17
CA PRO A 58 -5.75 2.15 13.81
C PRO A 58 -5.31 1.96 12.36
N ILE A 59 -4.33 1.10 12.12
CA ILE A 59 -3.75 0.86 10.79
C ILE A 59 -4.82 0.49 9.74
N LYS A 60 -5.89 -0.17 10.14
CA LYS A 60 -7.02 -0.55 9.26
C LYS A 60 -8.01 0.59 8.99
N SER A 61 -7.79 1.78 9.55
CA SER A 61 -8.62 2.96 9.29
C SER A 61 -8.00 3.93 8.28
N ILE A 62 -6.81 3.61 7.78
CA ILE A 62 -6.01 4.51 6.90
C ILE A 62 -5.43 3.74 5.73
N LEU A 63 -4.96 4.47 4.71
CA LEU A 63 -4.18 3.95 3.59
C LEU A 63 -2.70 4.29 3.78
N TYR A 64 -1.81 3.39 3.41
CA TYR A 64 -0.39 3.71 3.28
C TYR A 64 -0.16 4.64 2.10
N GLY A 65 0.71 5.63 2.25
CA GLY A 65 1.12 6.50 1.14
C GLY A 65 0.12 7.58 0.74
N VAL A 66 -0.98 7.78 1.47
CA VAL A 66 -2.03 8.75 1.15
C VAL A 66 -1.49 10.18 0.99
N ASP A 67 -0.48 10.57 1.77
CA ASP A 67 0.16 11.89 1.67
C ASP A 67 1.01 12.08 0.39
N LEU A 68 1.25 11.01 -0.35
CA LEU A 68 2.05 11.02 -1.59
C LEU A 68 1.18 10.95 -2.85
N VAL A 69 -0.14 11.02 -2.73
CA VAL A 69 -1.05 11.06 -3.88
C VAL A 69 -1.12 12.51 -4.40
N PRO A 70 -0.64 12.79 -5.63
CA PRO A 70 -0.51 14.17 -6.10
C PRO A 70 -1.81 14.78 -6.64
N GLY A 71 -2.85 13.97 -6.87
CA GLY A 71 -4.06 14.40 -7.56
C GLY A 71 -5.28 13.55 -7.22
N ASP A 72 -6.16 13.38 -8.20
CA ASP A 72 -7.43 12.66 -8.07
C ASP A 72 -7.39 11.23 -8.65
N SER A 73 -6.17 10.72 -8.88
CA SER A 73 -5.93 9.35 -9.38
C SER A 73 -5.10 8.57 -8.40
N VAL A 74 -5.48 7.30 -8.17
CA VAL A 74 -4.80 6.45 -7.20
C VAL A 74 -4.65 5.01 -7.72
N VAL A 75 -3.48 4.41 -7.47
CA VAL A 75 -3.26 2.97 -7.66
C VAL A 75 -3.24 2.30 -6.29
N VAL A 76 -4.09 1.29 -6.10
CA VAL A 76 -4.32 0.63 -4.82
C VAL A 76 -3.65 -0.74 -4.81
N HIS A 77 -2.73 -0.95 -3.88
CA HIS A 77 -1.97 -2.18 -3.68
C HIS A 77 -2.29 -2.86 -2.35
N GLU A 78 -1.80 -4.09 -2.18
CA GLU A 78 -1.95 -4.82 -0.91
C GLU A 78 -1.08 -4.25 0.21
N GLY A 79 0.14 -3.85 -0.11
CA GLY A 79 1.13 -3.49 0.89
C GLY A 79 2.10 -2.37 0.53
N PRO A 80 2.95 -1.98 1.51
CA PRO A 80 3.91 -0.90 1.31
C PRO A 80 4.96 -1.16 0.22
N THR A 81 5.42 -2.41 0.07
CA THR A 81 6.45 -2.77 -0.92
C THR A 81 6.01 -2.52 -2.35
N ASP A 82 4.75 -2.80 -2.64
CA ASP A 82 4.15 -2.63 -3.96
C ASP A 82 4.00 -1.14 -4.28
N CYS A 83 3.65 -0.35 -3.24
CA CYS A 83 3.65 1.11 -3.33
C CYS A 83 5.05 1.67 -3.62
N TRP A 84 6.11 1.10 -3.02
CA TRP A 84 7.49 1.57 -3.31
C TRP A 84 7.90 1.28 -4.75
N ALA A 85 7.51 0.13 -5.29
CA ALA A 85 7.78 -0.22 -6.69
C ALA A 85 7.05 0.72 -7.65
N THR A 86 5.76 0.98 -7.40
CA THR A 86 4.94 1.86 -8.22
C THR A 86 5.34 3.34 -8.05
N GLY A 87 5.51 3.84 -6.82
CA GLY A 87 5.90 5.21 -6.52
C GLY A 87 4.77 6.09 -5.99
N PRO A 88 4.98 7.43 -5.88
CA PRO A 88 3.95 8.39 -5.46
C PRO A 88 2.66 8.28 -6.29
N GLY A 89 1.50 8.36 -5.61
CA GLY A 89 0.19 8.07 -6.21
C GLY A 89 -0.28 6.65 -5.97
N ALA A 90 0.60 5.76 -5.47
CA ALA A 90 0.21 4.43 -5.00
C ALA A 90 -0.13 4.43 -3.50
N VAL A 91 -1.17 3.69 -3.14
CA VAL A 91 -1.61 3.51 -1.75
C VAL A 91 -1.74 2.03 -1.39
N GLY A 92 -1.49 1.68 -0.13
CA GLY A 92 -1.57 0.30 0.38
C GLY A 92 -2.67 0.11 1.42
N VAL A 93 -3.37 -1.04 1.36
CA VAL A 93 -4.48 -1.37 2.27
C VAL A 93 -4.09 -2.27 3.44
N PHE A 94 -2.81 -2.62 3.56
CA PHE A 94 -2.27 -3.51 4.60
C PHE A 94 -2.91 -4.91 4.60
N GLY A 95 -2.88 -5.56 3.46
CA GLY A 95 -3.37 -6.92 3.22
C GLY A 95 -4.81 -6.98 2.72
N LEU A 96 -5.26 -8.19 2.48
CA LEU A 96 -6.44 -8.48 1.66
C LEU A 96 -7.81 -8.08 2.25
N ASN A 97 -7.88 -7.75 3.54
CA ASN A 97 -9.14 -7.34 4.20
C ASN A 97 -9.23 -5.80 4.25
N VAL A 98 -9.97 -5.22 3.32
CA VAL A 98 -10.16 -3.76 3.22
C VAL A 98 -11.36 -3.33 4.06
N SER A 99 -11.12 -2.40 5.00
CA SER A 99 -12.16 -1.88 5.90
C SER A 99 -13.14 -0.94 5.19
N PRO A 100 -14.32 -0.67 5.77
CA PRO A 100 -15.24 0.33 5.23
C PRO A 100 -14.63 1.73 5.14
N THR A 101 -13.79 2.12 6.11
CA THR A 101 -13.12 3.42 6.11
C THR A 101 -12.13 3.52 4.95
N GLN A 102 -11.31 2.48 4.72
CA GLN A 102 -10.42 2.42 3.57
C GLN A 102 -11.17 2.47 2.24
N VAL A 103 -12.31 1.78 2.13
CA VAL A 103 -13.16 1.83 0.93
C VAL A 103 -13.68 3.24 0.67
N ALA A 104 -14.14 3.94 1.71
CA ALA A 104 -14.61 5.31 1.59
C ALA A 104 -13.47 6.25 1.15
N GLU A 105 -12.27 6.07 1.69
CA GLU A 105 -11.09 6.84 1.31
C GLU A 105 -10.66 6.58 -0.13
N ILE A 106 -10.57 5.32 -0.56
CA ILE A 106 -10.31 4.97 -1.96
C ILE A 106 -11.38 5.56 -2.86
N GLY A 107 -12.63 5.49 -2.45
CA GLY A 107 -13.78 6.01 -3.20
C GLY A 107 -13.83 7.53 -3.30
N SER A 108 -13.04 8.27 -2.51
CA SER A 108 -12.95 9.74 -2.63
C SER A 108 -12.13 10.20 -3.84
N TYR A 109 -11.31 9.34 -4.44
CA TYR A 109 -10.58 9.65 -5.66
C TYR A 109 -11.46 9.45 -6.89
N GLY A 110 -11.32 10.30 -7.90
CA GLY A 110 -12.06 10.24 -9.16
C GLY A 110 -11.65 9.06 -10.05
N ARG A 111 -10.38 8.66 -10.02
CA ARG A 111 -9.85 7.50 -10.77
C ARG A 111 -9.12 6.54 -9.83
N ARG A 112 -9.57 5.30 -9.79
CA ARG A 112 -9.04 4.25 -8.89
C ARG A 112 -8.66 3.02 -9.70
N THR A 113 -7.41 2.64 -9.62
CA THR A 113 -6.89 1.40 -10.23
C THR A 113 -6.48 0.44 -9.12
N ILE A 114 -7.11 -0.72 -9.04
CA ILE A 114 -6.77 -1.74 -8.07
C ILE A 114 -5.81 -2.74 -8.73
N CYS A 115 -4.62 -2.88 -8.15
CA CYS A 115 -3.59 -3.79 -8.62
C CYS A 115 -3.06 -4.59 -7.44
N PHE A 116 -3.65 -5.76 -7.20
CA PHE A 116 -3.25 -6.71 -6.18
C PHE A 116 -2.36 -7.80 -6.77
N ASP A 117 -1.72 -8.58 -5.92
CA ASP A 117 -0.86 -9.69 -6.31
C ASP A 117 -1.59 -10.68 -7.25
N ASP A 118 -0.85 -11.43 -8.08
CA ASP A 118 -1.42 -12.34 -9.08
C ASP A 118 -2.12 -13.58 -8.50
N GLY A 119 -2.06 -13.80 -7.20
CA GLY A 119 -2.70 -14.95 -6.54
C GLY A 119 -4.23 -14.95 -6.72
N LYS A 120 -4.82 -16.16 -6.96
CA LYS A 120 -6.28 -16.29 -7.17
C LYS A 120 -7.13 -15.64 -6.08
N ASP A 121 -6.69 -15.71 -4.82
CA ASP A 121 -7.41 -15.08 -3.70
C ASP A 121 -7.24 -13.57 -3.68
N ALA A 122 -6.07 -13.07 -4.05
CA ALA A 122 -5.79 -11.64 -4.18
C ALA A 122 -6.65 -11.04 -5.30
N GLN A 123 -6.70 -11.66 -6.47
CA GLN A 123 -7.51 -11.20 -7.60
C GLN A 123 -9.01 -11.17 -7.28
N LYS A 124 -9.57 -12.21 -6.64
CA LYS A 124 -10.96 -12.18 -6.16
C LYS A 124 -11.24 -11.05 -5.17
N ARG A 125 -10.25 -10.67 -4.36
CA ARG A 125 -10.41 -9.57 -3.41
C ARG A 125 -10.25 -8.22 -4.09
N ALA A 126 -9.41 -8.11 -5.13
CA ALA A 126 -9.35 -6.94 -5.99
C ALA A 126 -10.70 -6.67 -6.66
N GLU A 127 -11.32 -7.68 -7.26
CA GLU A 127 -12.66 -7.60 -7.85
C GLU A 127 -13.72 -7.16 -6.84
N ARG A 128 -13.76 -7.79 -5.65
CA ARG A 128 -14.69 -7.41 -4.57
C ARG A 128 -14.46 -6.00 -4.05
N LEU A 129 -13.21 -5.54 -3.99
CA LEU A 129 -12.90 -4.16 -3.64
C LEU A 129 -13.41 -3.22 -4.72
N ALA A 130 -13.19 -3.54 -6.00
CA ALA A 130 -13.70 -2.77 -7.13
C ALA A 130 -15.22 -2.64 -7.09
N GLU A 131 -15.94 -3.73 -6.87
CA GLU A 131 -17.41 -3.71 -6.70
C GLU A 131 -17.85 -2.77 -5.59
N ARG A 132 -17.19 -2.82 -4.42
CA ARG A 132 -17.51 -1.97 -3.26
C ARG A 132 -17.23 -0.49 -3.52
N VAL A 133 -16.16 -0.18 -4.25
CA VAL A 133 -15.75 1.21 -4.54
C VAL A 133 -16.54 1.78 -5.71
N SER A 134 -16.95 0.96 -6.69
CA SER A 134 -17.70 1.38 -7.88
C SER A 134 -19.10 1.92 -7.59
N VAL A 135 -19.64 1.72 -6.37
CA VAL A 135 -20.91 2.37 -5.95
C VAL A 135 -20.72 3.85 -5.65
N LEU A 136 -19.49 4.32 -5.53
CA LEU A 136 -19.13 5.72 -5.32
C LEU A 136 -18.80 6.39 -6.65
N PRO A 137 -19.02 7.70 -6.82
CA PRO A 137 -18.71 8.42 -8.06
C PRO A 137 -17.27 8.26 -8.48
N GLY A 138 -17.01 8.17 -9.80
CA GLY A 138 -15.67 8.05 -10.39
C GLY A 138 -15.46 6.74 -11.13
N GLU A 139 -14.25 6.55 -11.67
CA GLU A 139 -13.86 5.39 -12.46
C GLU A 139 -13.09 4.39 -11.60
N THR A 140 -13.44 3.10 -11.70
CA THR A 140 -12.75 2.03 -10.97
C THR A 140 -12.34 0.94 -11.95
N ASN A 141 -11.05 0.65 -11.97
CA ASN A 141 -10.45 -0.39 -12.82
C ASN A 141 -9.70 -1.41 -11.96
N VAL A 142 -9.63 -2.64 -12.43
CA VAL A 142 -8.76 -3.69 -11.88
C VAL A 142 -7.72 -4.03 -12.93
N ILE A 143 -6.45 -4.03 -12.53
CA ILE A 143 -5.33 -4.42 -13.39
C ILE A 143 -4.65 -5.63 -12.76
N ARG A 144 -4.31 -6.58 -13.61
CA ARG A 144 -3.46 -7.72 -13.29
C ARG A 144 -2.12 -7.54 -14.00
N LEU A 145 -1.03 -7.77 -13.27
CA LEU A 145 0.32 -7.78 -13.83
C LEU A 145 0.52 -9.01 -14.71
N GLU A 146 1.26 -8.84 -15.80
CA GLU A 146 1.58 -9.91 -16.76
C GLU A 146 3.00 -10.44 -16.56
N SER A 147 3.93 -9.60 -16.07
CA SER A 147 5.36 -9.90 -15.99
C SER A 147 5.86 -10.30 -14.61
N GLY A 148 5.04 -10.21 -13.56
CA GLY A 148 5.45 -10.55 -12.19
C GLY A 148 4.27 -10.92 -11.30
N SER A 149 4.57 -11.52 -10.14
CA SER A 149 3.54 -11.89 -9.17
C SER A 149 3.06 -10.71 -8.31
N ASP A 150 3.87 -9.68 -8.18
CA ASP A 150 3.59 -8.42 -7.51
C ASP A 150 4.36 -7.26 -8.16
N PRO A 151 4.05 -5.99 -7.85
CA PRO A 151 4.74 -4.84 -8.42
C PRO A 151 6.27 -4.79 -8.16
N ALA A 152 6.76 -5.44 -7.11
CA ALA A 152 8.19 -5.46 -6.82
C ALA A 152 8.96 -6.45 -7.73
N GLU A 153 8.27 -7.44 -8.30
CA GLU A 153 8.80 -8.45 -9.21
C GLU A 153 8.48 -8.19 -10.68
N ALA A 154 7.59 -7.25 -10.98
CA ALA A 154 7.16 -6.93 -12.34
C ALA A 154 8.24 -6.20 -13.15
N ASP A 155 8.15 -6.31 -14.48
CA ASP A 155 9.06 -5.64 -15.40
C ASP A 155 9.01 -4.11 -15.24
N PRO A 156 10.15 -3.40 -15.35
CA PRO A 156 10.20 -1.94 -15.23
C PRO A 156 9.28 -1.19 -16.19
N GLU A 157 9.03 -1.76 -17.37
CA GLU A 157 8.13 -1.17 -18.38
C GLU A 157 6.67 -1.23 -17.89
N GLU A 158 6.23 -2.35 -17.35
CA GLU A 158 4.87 -2.52 -16.78
C GLU A 158 4.66 -1.59 -15.57
N ILE A 159 5.66 -1.48 -14.70
CA ILE A 159 5.63 -0.52 -13.60
C ILE A 159 5.58 0.93 -14.08
N ALA A 160 6.24 1.25 -15.19
CA ALA A 160 6.17 2.59 -15.76
C ALA A 160 4.74 2.92 -16.28
N GLU A 161 4.03 1.93 -16.83
CA GLU A 161 2.61 2.12 -17.20
C GLU A 161 1.72 2.31 -15.96
N LEU A 162 1.91 1.52 -14.90
CA LEU A 162 1.18 1.74 -13.64
C LEU A 162 1.39 3.15 -13.08
N ARG A 163 2.61 3.67 -13.14
CA ARG A 163 2.91 5.03 -12.67
C ARG A 163 2.16 6.12 -13.43
N LYS A 164 1.86 5.93 -14.71
CA LYS A 164 1.05 6.88 -15.49
C LYS A 164 -0.38 6.97 -14.96
N LEU A 165 -0.89 5.91 -14.35
CA LEU A 165 -2.22 5.88 -13.76
C LEU A 165 -2.30 6.61 -12.41
N CYS A 166 -1.17 6.98 -11.82
CA CYS A 166 -1.07 7.77 -10.60
C CYS A 166 -1.14 9.30 -10.85
N LEU A 167 -1.27 9.72 -12.10
CA LEU A 167 -1.31 11.11 -12.55
C LEU A 167 -2.72 11.42 -13.08
#